data_4fac1e201a717b6c4b69df6b67cdd7c6
#
_entry.id   4fac1e201a717b6c4b69df6b67cdd7c6
#
_cell.length_a   1.000
_cell.length_b   1.000
_cell.length_c   1.000
_cell.angle_alpha   90.00
_cell.angle_beta   90.00
_cell.angle_gamma   90.00
#
_symmetry.space_group_name_H-M   'P 1'
#
loop_
_entity.id
_entity.type
_entity.pdbx_description
1 polymer ?
#
loop_
_entity_poly.entity_id
_entity_poly.type
_entity_poly.pdbx_seq_one_letter_code
_entity_poly.pdbx_strand_id
1 'polypeptide(L)'
;ILIGLVGSEMCIRDRYVDDHDHDHEDEDADDHGHHHAGEANAHIWLDAQNAIQMVDNLADGLISAMPQYEAQIEQNRADYVSRLTALDAELKATLAAVPNKNIVTFHEAFPYFARAYGLTVAAVVNHEPGDALSPAQLAELVRTIRELNNPPLFTEPQYDDMAAQTISRETGAPIYTLDPVVTGPETDVPLTYYEDRMRENMQTLLVALTPAEGE
;
A
#
# COMPACT_ATOMS: atom_id res chain seq x y z
N ILE A 1 -12.64 24.87 16.05
CA ILE A 1 -12.94 25.11 14.63
C ILE A 1 -12.40 23.89 13.89
N LEU A 2 -13.27 22.93 13.64
CA LEU A 2 -13.02 21.85 12.71
C LEU A 2 -13.18 22.43 11.29
N ILE A 3 -12.10 22.86 10.68
CA ILE A 3 -12.08 23.08 9.24
C ILE A 3 -11.76 21.71 8.65
N GLY A 4 -12.76 21.11 8.00
CA GLY A 4 -12.71 19.75 7.53
C GLY A 4 -11.59 19.52 6.54
N LEU A 5 -10.86 18.46 6.78
CA LEU A 5 -9.99 17.73 5.84
C LEU A 5 -10.78 17.11 4.66
N VAL A 6 -11.91 17.74 4.29
CA VAL A 6 -12.86 17.20 3.28
C VAL A 6 -12.37 17.43 1.85
N GLY A 7 -11.33 18.26 1.62
CA GLY A 7 -10.87 18.59 0.28
C GLY A 7 -9.90 17.58 -0.35
N SER A 8 -9.10 16.87 0.43
CA SER A 8 -8.08 15.96 -0.10
C SER A 8 -8.64 14.65 -0.63
N GLU A 9 -9.64 14.08 0.05
CA GLU A 9 -10.30 12.85 -0.39
C GLU A 9 -11.13 13.05 -1.67
N MET A 10 -11.73 14.22 -1.85
CA MET A 10 -12.58 14.49 -3.01
C MET A 10 -11.78 14.66 -4.30
N CYS A 11 -10.58 15.24 -4.24
CA CYS A 11 -9.70 15.39 -5.41
C CYS A 11 -9.02 14.08 -5.85
N ILE A 12 -8.94 13.08 -4.97
CA ILE A 12 -8.35 11.77 -5.27
C ILE A 12 -9.44 10.76 -5.69
N ARG A 13 -10.66 10.87 -5.14
CA ARG A 13 -11.80 10.02 -5.51
C ARG A 13 -12.15 10.07 -6.99
N ASP A 14 -12.04 11.23 -7.64
CA ASP A 14 -12.37 11.38 -9.06
C ASP A 14 -11.39 10.68 -10.02
N ARG A 15 -10.23 10.19 -9.51
CA ARG A 15 -9.27 9.41 -10.31
C ARG A 15 -9.40 7.91 -10.16
N TYR A 16 -10.21 7.44 -9.21
CA TYR A 16 -10.44 6.03 -8.95
C TYR A 16 -11.86 5.64 -9.36
N VAL A 17 -12.13 5.68 -10.66
CA VAL A 17 -13.25 4.96 -11.24
C VAL A 17 -12.71 3.60 -11.66
N ASP A 18 -13.13 2.56 -10.98
CA ASP A 18 -12.89 1.19 -11.39
C ASP A 18 -13.64 0.96 -12.71
N ASP A 19 -12.90 0.91 -13.83
CA ASP A 19 -13.41 0.54 -15.15
C ASP A 19 -13.59 -0.98 -15.22
N HIS A 20 -14.47 -1.50 -14.38
CA HIS A 20 -14.98 -2.87 -14.51
C HIS A 20 -16.46 -2.83 -14.88
N ASP A 21 -16.74 -2.52 -16.17
CA ASP A 21 -17.97 -2.91 -16.83
C ASP A 21 -18.01 -4.45 -16.90
N HIS A 22 -18.67 -5.07 -15.95
CA HIS A 22 -19.12 -6.43 -16.06
C HIS A 22 -20.66 -6.46 -16.03
N ASP A 23 -21.23 -6.44 -17.23
CA ASP A 23 -22.57 -6.97 -17.47
C ASP A 23 -22.58 -8.45 -17.07
N HIS A 24 -23.19 -8.78 -15.95
CA HIS A 24 -23.67 -10.13 -15.67
C HIS A 24 -25.08 -10.06 -15.13
N GLU A 25 -25.99 -10.57 -16.00
CA GLU A 25 -27.34 -10.94 -15.63
C GLU A 25 -27.31 -12.18 -14.72
N ASP A 26 -28.05 -12.07 -13.63
CA ASP A 26 -28.65 -13.07 -12.75
C ASP A 26 -28.21 -14.54 -12.81
N GLU A 27 -27.75 -15.08 -11.64
CA GLU A 27 -28.43 -16.22 -10.99
C GLU A 27 -27.85 -16.45 -9.57
N ASP A 28 -28.76 -16.76 -8.63
CA ASP A 28 -28.63 -16.96 -7.20
C ASP A 28 -27.51 -17.93 -6.78
N ALA A 29 -26.58 -17.47 -5.93
CA ALA A 29 -25.90 -18.33 -4.95
C ALA A 29 -25.48 -17.48 -3.75
N ASP A 30 -25.99 -17.84 -2.57
CA ASP A 30 -25.62 -17.28 -1.27
C ASP A 30 -24.11 -17.45 -1.01
N ASP A 31 -23.32 -16.44 -1.33
CA ASP A 31 -21.95 -16.29 -0.85
C ASP A 31 -21.87 -15.01 -0.03
N HIS A 32 -21.79 -15.17 1.30
CA HIS A 32 -21.62 -14.08 2.23
C HIS A 32 -20.17 -13.56 2.24
N GLY A 33 -19.66 -13.20 1.09
CA GLY A 33 -18.48 -12.37 0.94
C GLY A 33 -18.90 -10.90 1.09
N HIS A 34 -18.68 -10.30 2.26
CA HIS A 34 -18.84 -8.87 2.46
C HIS A 34 -17.77 -8.12 1.64
N HIS A 35 -17.96 -8.04 0.33
CA HIS A 35 -17.30 -7.04 -0.48
C HIS A 35 -17.95 -5.70 -0.14
N HIS A 36 -17.26 -4.88 0.62
CA HIS A 36 -17.60 -3.47 0.75
C HIS A 36 -17.35 -2.76 -0.59
N ALA A 37 -18.22 -3.05 -1.55
CA ALA A 37 -18.24 -2.36 -2.82
C ALA A 37 -18.55 -0.87 -2.54
N GLY A 38 -17.53 -0.03 -2.53
CA GLY A 38 -17.67 1.43 -2.44
C GLY A 38 -16.86 2.14 -1.35
N GLU A 39 -16.14 1.47 -0.46
CA GLU A 39 -15.20 2.15 0.42
C GLU A 39 -13.84 2.30 -0.28
N ALA A 40 -13.43 3.56 -0.49
CA ALA A 40 -12.11 3.84 -1.05
C ALA A 40 -11.03 3.43 -0.03
N ASN A 41 -10.04 2.65 -0.47
CA ASN A 41 -8.89 2.30 0.36
C ASN A 41 -8.19 3.56 0.87
N ALA A 42 -7.91 3.65 2.17
CA ALA A 42 -7.37 4.85 2.79
C ALA A 42 -5.87 5.07 2.53
N HIS A 43 -5.12 4.02 2.13
CA HIS A 43 -3.64 4.04 2.05
C HIS A 43 -3.10 4.72 0.78
N ILE A 44 -3.69 5.84 0.42
CA ILE A 44 -3.39 6.60 -0.81
C ILE A 44 -1.94 7.11 -0.86
N TRP A 45 -1.35 7.43 0.30
CA TRP A 45 0.02 7.96 0.41
C TRP A 45 1.11 6.98 0.00
N LEU A 46 0.80 5.69 -0.13
CA LEU A 46 1.76 4.68 -0.60
C LEU A 46 2.06 4.79 -2.11
N ASP A 47 1.29 5.54 -2.86
CA ASP A 47 1.67 6.07 -4.17
C ASP A 47 2.30 7.46 -3.99
N ALA A 48 3.58 7.63 -4.33
CA ALA A 48 4.26 8.91 -4.17
C ALA A 48 3.65 10.05 -4.99
N GLN A 49 2.95 9.76 -6.10
CA GLN A 49 2.21 10.78 -6.86
C GLN A 49 0.97 11.27 -6.09
N ASN A 50 0.29 10.38 -5.38
CA ASN A 50 -0.78 10.77 -4.47
C ASN A 50 -0.24 11.57 -3.27
N ALA A 51 0.92 11.18 -2.72
CA ALA A 51 1.58 11.94 -1.66
C ALA A 51 1.94 13.36 -2.11
N ILE A 52 2.42 13.56 -3.35
CA ILE A 52 2.64 14.89 -3.94
C ILE A 52 1.33 15.70 -3.95
N GLN A 53 0.24 15.10 -4.42
CA GLN A 53 -1.07 15.79 -4.45
C GLN A 53 -1.56 16.15 -3.04
N MET A 54 -1.30 15.29 -2.04
CA MET A 54 -1.61 15.60 -0.63
C MET A 54 -0.80 16.80 -0.14
N VAL A 55 0.49 16.88 -0.48
CA VAL A 55 1.37 18.02 -0.14
C VAL A 55 0.87 19.29 -0.77
N ASP A 56 0.48 19.27 -2.05
CA ASP A 56 -0.07 20.42 -2.77
C ASP A 56 -1.36 20.92 -2.10
N ASN A 57 -2.30 20.04 -1.83
CA ASN A 57 -3.57 20.38 -1.18
C ASN A 57 -3.36 20.96 0.24
N LEU A 58 -2.39 20.37 0.99
CA LEU A 58 -2.04 20.87 2.31
C LEU A 58 -1.40 22.25 2.26
N ALA A 59 -0.49 22.49 1.33
CA ALA A 59 0.15 23.79 1.13
C ALA A 59 -0.87 24.88 0.78
N ASP A 60 -1.79 24.61 -0.15
CA ASP A 60 -2.86 25.55 -0.53
C ASP A 60 -3.77 25.88 0.66
N GLY A 61 -4.12 24.87 1.47
CA GLY A 61 -4.90 25.06 2.69
C GLY A 61 -4.16 25.91 3.74
N LEU A 62 -2.85 25.67 3.92
CA LEU A 62 -2.01 26.45 4.83
C LEU A 62 -1.85 27.90 4.36
N ILE A 63 -1.63 28.14 3.07
CA ILE A 63 -1.53 29.48 2.50
C ILE A 63 -2.85 30.25 2.70
N SER A 64 -3.97 29.59 2.45
CA SER A 64 -5.29 30.20 2.69
C SER A 64 -5.51 30.58 4.16
N ALA A 65 -5.06 29.72 5.09
CA ALA A 65 -5.21 29.97 6.53
C ALA A 65 -4.18 30.95 7.11
N MET A 66 -2.98 31.01 6.52
CA MET A 66 -1.81 31.76 7.03
C MET A 66 -1.07 32.47 5.89
N PRO A 67 -1.69 33.43 5.19
CA PRO A 67 -1.11 34.07 4.00
C PRO A 67 0.21 34.81 4.27
N GLN A 68 0.46 35.21 5.53
CA GLN A 68 1.74 35.84 5.91
C GLN A 68 2.96 34.90 5.79
N TYR A 69 2.75 33.58 5.69
CA TYR A 69 3.79 32.57 5.51
C TYR A 69 3.83 31.96 4.10
N GLU A 70 3.09 32.51 3.15
CA GLU A 70 2.96 31.98 1.78
C GLU A 70 4.32 31.64 1.16
N ALA A 71 5.27 32.58 1.16
CA ALA A 71 6.58 32.35 0.57
C ALA A 71 7.36 31.17 1.21
N GLN A 72 7.24 30.99 2.53
CA GLN A 72 7.89 29.88 3.22
C GLN A 72 7.19 28.55 2.93
N ILE A 73 5.85 28.55 2.87
CA ILE A 73 5.07 27.34 2.56
C ILE A 73 5.36 26.91 1.13
N GLU A 74 5.39 27.84 0.18
CA GLU A 74 5.73 27.55 -1.23
C GLU A 74 7.14 26.98 -1.38
N GLN A 75 8.12 27.53 -0.66
CA GLN A 75 9.49 26.99 -0.69
C GLN A 75 9.53 25.56 -0.14
N ASN A 76 8.91 25.30 1.01
CA ASN A 76 8.85 23.98 1.62
C ASN A 76 8.12 22.98 0.72
N ARG A 77 6.99 23.39 0.08
CA ARG A 77 6.26 22.59 -0.90
C ARG A 77 7.16 22.19 -2.05
N ALA A 78 7.82 23.15 -2.69
CA ALA A 78 8.68 22.90 -3.83
C ALA A 78 9.83 21.93 -3.49
N ASP A 79 10.47 22.11 -2.34
CA ASP A 79 11.57 21.26 -1.88
C ASP A 79 11.06 19.82 -1.61
N TYR A 80 9.89 19.67 -0.97
CA TYR A 80 9.36 18.34 -0.65
C TYR A 80 8.82 17.61 -1.87
N VAL A 81 8.08 18.29 -2.75
CA VAL A 81 7.61 17.74 -4.04
C VAL A 81 8.78 17.27 -4.90
N SER A 82 9.89 18.03 -4.92
CA SER A 82 11.11 17.62 -5.64
C SER A 82 11.67 16.31 -5.10
N ARG A 83 11.72 16.12 -3.77
CA ARG A 83 12.19 14.87 -3.13
C ARG A 83 11.26 13.70 -3.41
N LEU A 84 9.95 13.91 -3.31
CA LEU A 84 8.94 12.87 -3.62
C LEU A 84 8.97 12.46 -5.09
N THR A 85 9.18 13.41 -6.01
CA THR A 85 9.34 13.12 -7.43
C THR A 85 10.58 12.25 -7.70
N ALA A 86 11.69 12.54 -7.04
CA ALA A 86 12.90 11.73 -7.14
C ALA A 86 12.68 10.32 -6.56
N LEU A 87 12.00 10.20 -5.42
CA LEU A 87 11.62 8.94 -4.81
C LEU A 87 10.74 8.10 -5.74
N ASP A 88 9.71 8.70 -6.35
CA ASP A 88 8.81 8.02 -7.29
C ASP A 88 9.58 7.43 -8.49
N ALA A 89 10.48 8.21 -9.05
CA ALA A 89 11.34 7.76 -10.16
C ALA A 89 12.26 6.61 -9.74
N GLU A 90 12.86 6.68 -8.55
CA GLU A 90 13.72 5.65 -7.97
C GLU A 90 12.95 4.33 -7.77
N LEU A 91 11.77 4.39 -7.13
CA LEU A 91 10.90 3.24 -6.89
C LEU A 91 10.45 2.58 -8.20
N LYS A 92 9.99 3.37 -9.17
CA LYS A 92 9.59 2.89 -10.49
C LYS A 92 10.73 2.18 -11.22
N ALA A 93 11.91 2.79 -11.25
CA ALA A 93 13.06 2.22 -11.95
C ALA A 93 13.53 0.90 -11.29
N THR A 94 13.60 0.86 -9.97
CA THR A 94 14.06 -0.31 -9.22
C THR A 94 13.07 -1.46 -9.32
N LEU A 95 11.79 -1.20 -9.06
CA LEU A 95 10.76 -2.25 -9.04
C LEU A 95 10.34 -2.69 -10.44
N ALA A 96 10.60 -1.91 -11.50
CA ALA A 96 10.41 -2.38 -12.87
C ALA A 96 11.30 -3.58 -13.21
N ALA A 97 12.49 -3.67 -12.62
CA ALA A 97 13.48 -4.69 -12.90
C ALA A 97 13.23 -6.03 -12.21
N VAL A 98 12.39 -6.10 -11.14
CA VAL A 98 12.14 -7.36 -10.44
C VAL A 98 11.40 -8.36 -11.34
N PRO A 99 11.84 -9.63 -11.40
CA PRO A 99 11.28 -10.62 -12.31
C PRO A 99 9.89 -11.13 -11.88
N ASN A 100 9.63 -11.23 -10.58
CA ASN A 100 8.32 -11.60 -10.03
C ASN A 100 7.59 -10.33 -9.60
N LYS A 101 6.30 -10.26 -9.91
CA LYS A 101 5.45 -9.09 -9.58
C LYS A 101 4.38 -9.42 -8.55
N ASN A 102 4.19 -10.70 -8.21
CA ASN A 102 3.14 -11.13 -7.30
C ASN A 102 3.59 -11.01 -5.84
N ILE A 103 2.75 -10.35 -5.05
CA ILE A 103 2.90 -10.23 -3.60
C ILE A 103 1.63 -10.73 -2.90
N VAL A 104 1.78 -11.30 -1.73
CA VAL A 104 0.66 -11.63 -0.83
C VAL A 104 0.79 -10.78 0.41
N THR A 105 -0.19 -9.93 0.68
CA THR A 105 -0.19 -9.01 1.83
C THR A 105 -1.13 -9.49 2.93
N PHE A 106 -0.84 -9.18 4.17
CA PHE A 106 -1.68 -9.55 5.31
C PHE A 106 -2.82 -8.57 5.56
N HIS A 107 -2.65 -7.34 5.15
CA HIS A 107 -3.66 -6.30 5.22
C HIS A 107 -3.79 -5.62 3.85
N GLU A 108 -4.95 -5.06 3.56
CA GLU A 108 -5.24 -4.39 2.29
C GLU A 108 -4.66 -2.95 2.25
N ALA A 109 -3.36 -2.80 2.58
CA ALA A 109 -2.72 -1.49 2.59
C ALA A 109 -2.08 -1.11 1.24
N PHE A 110 -1.69 -2.09 0.41
CA PHE A 110 -0.78 -1.88 -0.71
C PHE A 110 -1.37 -1.78 -2.13
N PRO A 111 -2.69 -1.63 -2.40
CA PRO A 111 -3.21 -1.56 -3.76
C PRO A 111 -2.66 -0.35 -4.55
N TYR A 112 -2.58 0.83 -3.92
CA TYR A 112 -2.02 2.02 -4.57
C TYR A 112 -0.53 1.88 -4.87
N PHE A 113 0.24 1.35 -3.91
CA PHE A 113 1.66 1.06 -4.11
C PHE A 113 1.87 0.06 -5.25
N ALA A 114 1.18 -1.07 -5.23
CA ALA A 114 1.30 -2.10 -6.24
C ALA A 114 1.02 -1.55 -7.64
N ARG A 115 -0.08 -0.82 -7.79
CA ARG A 115 -0.44 -0.18 -9.06
C ARG A 115 0.61 0.84 -9.52
N ALA A 116 1.10 1.71 -8.62
CA ALA A 116 2.06 2.75 -8.96
C ALA A 116 3.40 2.18 -9.45
N TYR A 117 3.81 1.04 -8.88
CA TYR A 117 5.13 0.45 -9.11
C TYR A 117 5.11 -0.88 -9.87
N GLY A 118 3.98 -1.21 -10.51
CA GLY A 118 3.86 -2.34 -11.42
C GLY A 118 3.92 -3.70 -10.74
N LEU A 119 3.46 -3.81 -9.49
CA LEU A 119 3.28 -5.05 -8.75
C LEU A 119 1.81 -5.51 -8.81
N THR A 120 1.57 -6.76 -8.43
CA THR A 120 0.24 -7.35 -8.33
C THR A 120 0.03 -7.89 -6.91
N VAL A 121 -0.98 -7.38 -6.20
CA VAL A 121 -1.45 -8.00 -4.97
C VAL A 121 -2.25 -9.23 -5.36
N ALA A 122 -1.61 -10.40 -5.29
CA ALA A 122 -2.18 -11.66 -5.76
C ALA A 122 -3.18 -12.27 -4.75
N ALA A 123 -3.03 -11.95 -3.47
CA ALA A 123 -3.99 -12.27 -2.41
C ALA A 123 -3.79 -11.33 -1.22
N VAL A 124 -4.87 -11.09 -0.48
CA VAL A 124 -4.89 -10.43 0.83
C VAL A 124 -5.36 -11.44 1.85
N VAL A 125 -4.60 -11.60 2.96
CA VAL A 125 -4.88 -12.61 3.97
C VAL A 125 -6.06 -12.20 4.85
N ASN A 126 -6.02 -10.97 5.37
CA ASN A 126 -7.06 -10.37 6.20
C ASN A 126 -7.43 -9.01 5.64
N HIS A 127 -8.71 -8.77 5.41
CA HIS A 127 -9.20 -7.45 5.00
C HIS A 127 -9.20 -6.47 6.18
N GLU A 128 -9.47 -6.98 7.40
CA GLU A 128 -9.49 -6.19 8.63
C GLU A 128 -8.39 -6.65 9.59
N PRO A 129 -7.58 -5.72 10.14
CA PRO A 129 -6.56 -6.04 11.11
C PRO A 129 -7.14 -6.62 12.40
N GLY A 130 -6.60 -7.78 12.83
CA GLY A 130 -6.99 -8.42 14.09
C GLY A 130 -8.03 -9.52 13.96
N ASP A 131 -8.60 -9.77 12.79
CA ASP A 131 -9.51 -10.88 12.55
C ASP A 131 -8.74 -12.21 12.49
N ALA A 132 -9.23 -13.20 13.23
CA ALA A 132 -8.67 -14.55 13.18
C ALA A 132 -9.24 -15.32 11.99
N LEU A 133 -8.36 -15.86 11.13
CA LEU A 133 -8.76 -16.74 10.05
C LEU A 133 -9.41 -18.02 10.58
N SER A 134 -10.55 -18.38 10.03
CA SER A 134 -11.13 -19.70 10.24
C SER A 134 -10.24 -20.79 9.58
N PRO A 135 -10.29 -22.05 10.06
CA PRO A 135 -9.54 -23.15 9.44
C PRO A 135 -9.84 -23.34 7.95
N ALA A 136 -11.07 -23.05 7.51
CA ALA A 136 -11.47 -23.15 6.11
C ALA A 136 -10.80 -22.06 5.25
N GLN A 137 -10.82 -20.80 5.71
CA GLN A 137 -10.15 -19.68 5.05
C GLN A 137 -8.63 -19.90 4.97
N LEU A 138 -8.02 -20.38 6.06
CA LEU A 138 -6.59 -20.70 6.06
C LEU A 138 -6.25 -21.80 5.02
N ALA A 139 -7.05 -22.87 4.95
CA ALA A 139 -6.84 -23.95 3.98
C ALA A 139 -7.00 -23.47 2.54
N GLU A 140 -7.96 -22.60 2.26
CA GLU A 140 -8.15 -22.01 0.94
C GLU A 140 -7.00 -21.10 0.55
N LEU A 141 -6.56 -20.24 1.48
CA LEU A 141 -5.42 -19.36 1.26
C LEU A 141 -4.13 -20.13 0.97
N VAL A 142 -3.83 -21.20 1.73
CA VAL A 142 -2.70 -22.10 1.48
C VAL A 142 -2.78 -22.70 0.07
N ARG A 143 -3.97 -23.11 -0.38
CA ARG A 143 -4.18 -23.61 -1.75
C ARG A 143 -3.88 -22.54 -2.79
N THR A 144 -4.44 -21.34 -2.62
CA THR A 144 -4.22 -20.21 -3.53
C THR A 144 -2.73 -19.83 -3.63
N ILE A 145 -2.03 -19.75 -2.50
CA ILE A 145 -0.59 -19.44 -2.46
C ILE A 145 0.23 -20.50 -3.22
N ARG A 146 -0.11 -21.80 -3.07
CA ARG A 146 0.54 -22.88 -3.82
C ARG A 146 0.27 -22.80 -5.33
N GLU A 147 -0.95 -22.46 -5.73
CA GLU A 147 -1.34 -22.27 -7.15
C GLU A 147 -0.59 -21.09 -7.79
N LEU A 148 -0.24 -20.07 -6.99
CA LEU A 148 0.56 -18.92 -7.40
C LEU A 148 2.09 -19.17 -7.38
N ASN A 149 2.55 -20.41 -7.15
CA ASN A 149 3.96 -20.79 -6.99
C ASN A 149 4.64 -20.15 -5.77
N ASN A 150 3.92 -20.09 -4.64
CA ASN A 150 4.43 -19.64 -3.35
C ASN A 150 5.09 -18.24 -3.39
N PRO A 151 4.36 -17.19 -3.81
CA PRO A 151 4.90 -15.83 -3.80
C PRO A 151 5.26 -15.42 -2.36
N PRO A 152 6.16 -14.44 -2.17
CA PRO A 152 6.51 -13.94 -0.86
C PRO A 152 5.29 -13.40 -0.11
N LEU A 153 5.24 -13.65 1.21
CA LEU A 153 4.24 -13.17 2.14
C LEU A 153 4.74 -11.90 2.81
N PHE A 154 3.93 -10.85 2.87
CA PHE A 154 4.30 -9.58 3.47
C PHE A 154 3.41 -9.25 4.65
N THR A 155 4.02 -9.26 5.84
CA THR A 155 3.43 -8.79 7.09
C THR A 155 3.73 -7.32 7.32
N GLU A 156 3.16 -6.73 8.36
CA GLU A 156 3.38 -5.33 8.72
C GLU A 156 3.97 -5.23 10.13
N PRO A 157 4.78 -4.18 10.44
CA PRO A 157 5.50 -4.08 11.71
C PRO A 157 4.60 -4.08 12.96
N GLN A 158 3.36 -3.61 12.82
CA GLN A 158 2.42 -3.42 13.92
C GLN A 158 1.56 -4.64 14.22
N TYR A 159 1.63 -5.72 13.42
CA TYR A 159 0.78 -6.90 13.57
C TYR A 159 1.58 -8.15 13.93
N ASP A 160 0.89 -9.09 14.58
CA ASP A 160 1.40 -10.41 14.88
C ASP A 160 1.54 -11.24 13.59
N ASP A 161 2.63 -11.97 13.44
CA ASP A 161 2.95 -12.76 12.27
C ASP A 161 2.58 -14.25 12.38
N MET A 162 1.86 -14.69 13.42
CA MET A 162 1.54 -16.11 13.65
C MET A 162 0.80 -16.76 12.47
N ALA A 163 -0.12 -16.04 11.84
CA ALA A 163 -0.81 -16.54 10.65
C ALA A 163 0.17 -16.69 9.47
N ALA A 164 1.07 -15.71 9.28
CA ALA A 164 2.11 -15.76 8.26
C ALA A 164 3.05 -16.96 8.46
N GLN A 165 3.50 -17.19 9.69
CA GLN A 165 4.33 -18.33 10.03
C GLN A 165 3.63 -19.68 9.77
N THR A 166 2.32 -19.76 10.02
CA THR A 166 1.55 -20.96 9.73
C THR A 166 1.45 -21.21 8.23
N ILE A 167 1.12 -20.20 7.44
CA ILE A 167 1.05 -20.28 5.99
C ILE A 167 2.42 -20.63 5.40
N SER A 168 3.47 -19.97 5.87
CA SER A 168 4.84 -20.23 5.43
C SER A 168 5.27 -21.67 5.68
N ARG A 169 4.96 -22.25 6.85
CA ARG A 169 5.25 -23.68 7.15
C ARG A 169 4.52 -24.63 6.22
N GLU A 170 3.30 -24.30 5.83
CA GLU A 170 2.48 -25.15 4.94
C GLU A 170 2.84 -25.02 3.47
N THR A 171 3.33 -23.86 3.04
CA THR A 171 3.56 -23.54 1.62
C THR A 171 5.04 -23.48 1.25
N GLY A 172 5.93 -23.20 2.20
CA GLY A 172 7.32 -22.84 1.96
C GLY A 172 7.53 -21.39 1.50
N ALA A 173 6.47 -20.59 1.39
CA ALA A 173 6.57 -19.18 1.00
C ALA A 173 7.36 -18.37 2.03
N PRO A 174 8.35 -17.57 1.63
CA PRO A 174 9.14 -16.76 2.56
C PRO A 174 8.32 -15.58 3.09
N ILE A 175 8.64 -15.15 4.32
CA ILE A 175 7.99 -14.01 4.98
C ILE A 175 8.92 -12.81 4.98
N TYR A 176 8.39 -11.65 4.65
CA TYR A 176 9.04 -10.35 4.71
C TYR A 176 8.12 -9.34 5.38
N THR A 177 8.65 -8.15 5.70
CA THR A 177 7.85 -7.07 6.30
C THR A 177 7.80 -5.87 5.36
N LEU A 178 6.61 -5.35 5.09
CA LEU A 178 6.37 -4.06 4.44
C LEU A 178 5.70 -3.11 5.43
N ASP A 179 6.21 -1.88 5.50
CA ASP A 179 5.68 -0.84 6.38
C ASP A 179 4.69 0.05 5.60
N PRO A 180 3.40 0.08 5.96
CA PRO A 180 2.42 0.96 5.33
C PRO A 180 2.55 2.43 5.76
N VAL A 181 3.56 2.76 6.56
CA VAL A 181 3.87 4.12 7.05
C VAL A 181 2.69 4.75 7.80
N VAL A 182 2.02 3.94 8.62
CA VAL A 182 0.90 4.38 9.49
C VAL A 182 1.34 4.66 10.93
N THR A 183 2.54 4.21 11.29
CA THR A 183 3.13 4.43 12.61
C THR A 183 4.53 5.02 12.46
N GLY A 184 5.03 5.63 13.54
CA GLY A 184 6.36 6.22 13.54
C GLY A 184 6.83 6.55 14.96
N PRO A 185 8.02 7.16 15.12
CA PRO A 185 8.49 7.65 16.41
C PRO A 185 7.53 8.68 17.00
N GLU A 186 7.36 8.66 18.32
CA GLU A 186 6.51 9.65 19.02
C GLU A 186 7.13 11.07 18.98
N THR A 187 8.44 11.15 18.91
CA THR A 187 9.21 12.40 18.92
C THR A 187 10.36 12.34 17.93
N ASP A 188 10.89 13.50 17.57
CA ASP A 188 12.08 13.64 16.73
C ASP A 188 11.98 12.92 15.37
N VAL A 189 10.79 12.95 14.76
CA VAL A 189 10.56 12.36 13.44
C VAL A 189 11.45 13.05 12.40
N PRO A 190 12.35 12.31 11.72
CA PRO A 190 13.16 12.87 10.64
C PRO A 190 12.30 13.45 9.51
N LEU A 191 12.75 14.56 8.92
CA LEU A 191 12.06 15.16 7.75
C LEU A 191 12.08 14.24 6.52
N THR A 192 12.86 13.18 6.53
CA THR A 192 12.99 12.16 5.48
C THR A 192 12.28 10.85 5.84
N TYR A 193 11.53 10.81 6.96
CA TYR A 193 10.98 9.57 7.50
C TYR A 193 10.15 8.79 6.47
N TYR A 194 9.27 9.48 5.75
CA TYR A 194 8.44 8.86 4.72
C TYR A 194 9.29 8.28 3.58
N GLU A 195 10.23 9.07 3.05
CA GLU A 195 11.09 8.62 1.96
C GLU A 195 11.97 7.43 2.38
N ASP A 196 12.45 7.44 3.62
CA ASP A 196 13.30 6.37 4.15
C ASP A 196 12.49 5.07 4.29
N ARG A 197 11.26 5.12 4.81
CA ARG A 197 10.37 3.94 4.88
C ARG A 197 10.02 3.40 3.50
N MET A 198 9.69 4.27 2.55
CA MET A 198 9.38 3.85 1.18
C MET A 198 10.60 3.17 0.50
N ARG A 199 11.82 3.66 0.75
CA ARG A 199 13.04 3.01 0.26
C ARG A 199 13.31 1.67 0.94
N GLU A 200 13.05 1.54 2.23
CA GLU A 200 13.16 0.26 2.93
C GLU A 200 12.17 -0.77 2.37
N ASN A 201 10.93 -0.37 2.12
CA ASN A 201 9.95 -1.21 1.43
C ASN A 201 10.46 -1.65 0.04
N MET A 202 11.01 -0.71 -0.73
CA MET A 202 11.60 -1.01 -2.03
C MET A 202 12.74 -2.05 -1.93
N GLN A 203 13.65 -1.89 -0.97
CA GLN A 203 14.76 -2.84 -0.78
C GLN A 203 14.25 -4.22 -0.36
N THR A 204 13.27 -4.27 0.54
CA THR A 204 12.62 -5.52 0.94
C THR A 204 11.99 -6.23 -0.26
N LEU A 205 11.25 -5.50 -1.11
CA LEU A 205 10.65 -6.05 -2.32
C LEU A 205 11.71 -6.51 -3.33
N LEU A 206 12.79 -5.75 -3.51
CA LEU A 206 13.88 -6.15 -4.39
C LEU A 206 14.48 -7.49 -3.98
N VAL A 207 14.73 -7.68 -2.68
CA VAL A 207 15.24 -8.95 -2.14
C VAL A 207 14.20 -10.08 -2.28
N ALA A 208 12.95 -9.80 -1.92
CA ALA A 208 11.89 -10.80 -1.89
C ALA A 208 11.46 -11.29 -3.28
N LEU A 209 11.51 -10.41 -4.29
CA LEU A 209 11.00 -10.67 -5.63
C LEU A 209 12.09 -11.03 -6.64
N THR A 210 13.36 -11.05 -6.21
CA THR A 210 14.49 -11.50 -7.02
C THR A 210 14.92 -12.90 -6.52
N PRO A 211 14.82 -13.95 -7.34
CA PRO A 211 15.29 -15.28 -6.96
C PRO A 211 16.77 -15.25 -6.52
N ALA A 212 17.13 -16.03 -5.49
CA ALA A 212 18.54 -16.25 -5.18
C ALA A 212 19.23 -16.89 -6.40
N GLU A 213 20.39 -16.39 -6.81
CA GLU A 213 21.17 -17.01 -7.89
C GLU A 213 21.54 -18.43 -7.48
N GLY A 214 20.89 -19.43 -8.07
CA GLY A 214 21.31 -20.84 -7.88
C GLY A 214 20.23 -21.87 -7.58
N GLU A 215 18.93 -21.58 -7.75
CA GLU A 215 17.89 -22.63 -7.75
C GLU A 215 17.34 -22.90 -9.16
#